data_59969533afeb7ee339ad3b8957381378
#
_entry.id   59969533afeb7ee339ad3b8957381378
#
_cell.length_a   1.000
_cell.length_b   1.000
_cell.length_c   1.000
_cell.angle_alpha   90.00
_cell.angle_beta   90.00
_cell.angle_gamma   90.00
#
_symmetry.space_group_name_H-M   'P 1'
#
loop_
_entity.id
_entity.type
_entity.pdbx_description
1 polymer ?
#
loop_
_entity_poly.entity_id
_entity_poly.type
_entity_poly.pdbx_seq_one_letter_code
_entity_poly.pdbx_strand_id
1 'polypeptide(L)'
;MQIILLLSLLSLIFILFSVGLEIYMFNNAPFLKNQEFKKPLDTSISIIIPAFNEEKNIVRCLKALSSIKKPCPKIEVIVVDDLSDDNTISRAENFKEDFIKNSIGMKVISAGQRPKDKNWVGKNWACYIGTKNIDSEWLLFLDADVEVSEKCIFNALSKSQKDNIDLLSLAPKVNCNCLAEWIVQPIMTSLLIIGFPISDTNNPKSSTAFAAGPFMLFKAKSYFKIGGHEGTFNKVVEDLALAEKIKGSKLKLNFLIAIKDVSLNMYSDLSSLIEGWSKNWFLGVDKNIFKSLSASIFVLISNTIPWLIIIFCTTCY
;
A
#
# COMPACT_ATOMS: atom_id res chain seq x y z
N MET A 1 38.50 -19.55 -14.40
CA MET A 1 38.41 -19.92 -12.97
C MET A 1 38.56 -18.72 -12.03
N GLN A 2 39.61 -17.91 -12.08
CA GLN A 2 39.80 -16.75 -11.18
C GLN A 2 38.69 -15.69 -11.26
N ILE A 3 38.22 -15.35 -12.48
CA ILE A 3 37.13 -14.37 -12.67
C ILE A 3 35.79 -14.87 -12.06
N ILE A 4 35.49 -16.17 -12.26
CA ILE A 4 34.28 -16.78 -11.69
C ILE A 4 34.35 -16.76 -10.16
N LEU A 5 35.51 -17.10 -9.59
CA LEU A 5 35.71 -17.04 -8.13
C LEU A 5 35.52 -15.61 -7.59
N LEU A 6 36.10 -14.62 -8.29
CA LEU A 6 35.94 -13.21 -7.91
C LEU A 6 34.46 -12.76 -7.96
N LEU A 7 33.73 -13.08 -9.03
CA LEU A 7 32.31 -12.76 -9.17
C LEU A 7 31.49 -13.46 -8.10
N SER A 8 31.80 -14.73 -7.78
CA SER A 8 31.11 -15.47 -6.70
C SER A 8 31.32 -14.80 -5.34
N LEU A 9 32.56 -14.38 -5.05
CA LEU A 9 32.89 -13.72 -3.79
C LEU A 9 32.20 -12.37 -3.67
N LEU A 10 32.21 -11.56 -4.73
CA LEU A 10 31.50 -10.28 -4.78
C LEU A 10 30.00 -10.47 -4.57
N SER A 11 29.41 -11.43 -5.27
CA SER A 11 27.98 -11.75 -5.15
C SER A 11 27.62 -12.19 -3.73
N LEU A 12 28.43 -13.04 -3.11
CA LEU A 12 28.24 -13.47 -1.71
C LEU A 12 28.31 -12.29 -0.74
N ILE A 13 29.27 -11.38 -0.90
CA ILE A 13 29.39 -10.18 -0.08
C ILE A 13 28.12 -9.31 -0.22
N PHE A 14 27.65 -9.11 -1.44
CA PHE A 14 26.42 -8.35 -1.69
C PHE A 14 25.18 -8.99 -1.05
N ILE A 15 25.03 -10.31 -1.16
CA ILE A 15 23.91 -11.04 -0.52
C ILE A 15 23.98 -10.88 1.00
N LEU A 16 25.14 -11.14 1.60
CA LEU A 16 25.30 -11.03 3.05
C LEU A 16 25.03 -9.60 3.56
N PHE A 17 25.47 -8.59 2.79
CA PHE A 17 25.22 -7.20 3.10
C PHE A 17 23.72 -6.85 3.00
N SER A 18 23.05 -7.23 1.88
CA SER A 18 21.63 -6.93 1.69
C SER A 18 20.75 -7.64 2.75
N VAL A 19 20.99 -8.93 2.99
CA VAL A 19 20.27 -9.68 4.02
C VAL A 19 20.51 -9.10 5.41
N GLY A 20 21.75 -8.77 5.74
CA GLY A 20 22.10 -8.13 7.02
C GLY A 20 21.39 -6.78 7.20
N LEU A 21 21.37 -5.96 6.14
CA LEU A 21 20.66 -4.68 6.15
C LEU A 21 19.15 -4.86 6.31
N GLU A 22 18.55 -5.80 5.58
CA GLU A 22 17.12 -6.10 5.67
C GLU A 22 16.73 -6.58 7.06
N ILE A 23 17.49 -7.51 7.65
CA ILE A 23 17.27 -7.98 9.03
C ILE A 23 17.36 -6.81 10.01
N TYR A 24 18.37 -5.96 9.87
CA TYR A 24 18.53 -4.77 10.72
C TYR A 24 17.35 -3.83 10.59
N MET A 25 16.93 -3.51 9.37
CA MET A 25 15.83 -2.59 9.10
C MET A 25 14.49 -3.17 9.59
N PHE A 26 14.25 -4.47 9.38
CA PHE A 26 13.04 -5.13 9.84
C PHE A 26 12.94 -5.21 11.37
N ASN A 27 14.03 -5.56 12.06
CA ASN A 27 14.07 -5.63 13.52
C ASN A 27 13.87 -4.25 14.18
N ASN A 28 14.25 -3.16 13.50
CA ASN A 28 14.07 -1.79 13.99
C ASN A 28 12.80 -1.12 13.44
N ALA A 29 12.05 -1.80 12.58
CA ALA A 29 10.84 -1.23 12.00
C ALA A 29 9.70 -1.18 13.04
N PRO A 30 8.95 -0.10 13.10
CA PRO A 30 7.80 -0.01 13.98
C PRO A 30 6.63 -0.83 13.44
N PHE A 31 6.05 -1.67 14.28
CA PHE A 31 4.84 -2.45 13.99
C PHE A 31 3.59 -1.75 14.51
N LEU A 32 2.48 -1.97 13.84
CA LEU A 32 1.17 -1.64 14.40
C LEU A 32 0.95 -2.50 15.66
N LYS A 33 0.78 -1.84 16.80
CA LYS A 33 0.59 -2.55 18.08
C LYS A 33 -0.88 -2.77 18.34
N ASN A 34 -1.23 -3.97 18.80
CA ASN A 34 -2.57 -4.25 19.28
C ASN A 34 -2.87 -3.40 20.51
N GLN A 35 -3.98 -2.67 20.45
CA GLN A 35 -4.48 -1.84 21.55
C GLN A 35 -5.62 -2.56 22.28
N GLU A 36 -5.70 -2.36 23.59
CA GLU A 36 -6.83 -2.86 24.33
C GLU A 36 -8.12 -2.12 23.91
N PHE A 37 -9.08 -2.86 23.39
CA PHE A 37 -10.38 -2.31 23.03
C PHE A 37 -11.29 -2.26 24.25
N LYS A 38 -11.36 -1.13 24.91
CA LYS A 38 -12.28 -0.91 26.03
C LYS A 38 -13.63 -0.37 25.58
N LYS A 39 -13.61 0.60 24.65
CA LYS A 39 -14.80 1.24 24.07
C LYS A 39 -14.44 1.83 22.71
N PRO A 40 -15.44 2.08 21.84
CA PRO A 40 -15.22 2.84 20.61
C PRO A 40 -14.59 4.21 20.90
N LEU A 41 -13.73 4.67 19.98
CA LEU A 41 -13.12 6.00 20.04
C LEU A 41 -14.19 7.07 19.75
N ASP A 42 -14.13 8.20 20.45
CA ASP A 42 -15.02 9.33 20.18
C ASP A 42 -14.49 10.11 18.96
N THR A 43 -14.87 9.64 17.77
CA THR A 43 -14.47 10.19 16.47
C THR A 43 -15.36 9.64 15.35
N SER A 44 -15.08 10.04 14.11
CA SER A 44 -15.76 9.55 12.91
C SER A 44 -14.77 9.17 11.82
N ILE A 45 -15.13 8.16 11.02
CA ILE A 45 -14.30 7.69 9.91
C ILE A 45 -15.15 7.34 8.69
N SER A 46 -14.67 7.75 7.51
CA SER A 46 -15.14 7.24 6.22
C SER A 46 -14.05 6.40 5.57
N ILE A 47 -14.42 5.20 5.15
CA ILE A 47 -13.56 4.25 4.45
C ILE A 47 -13.91 4.32 2.98
N ILE A 48 -12.98 4.76 2.14
CA ILE A 48 -13.16 4.93 0.70
C ILE A 48 -12.44 3.77 0.00
N ILE A 49 -13.19 3.00 -0.79
CA ILE A 49 -12.69 1.84 -1.53
C ILE A 49 -12.88 2.11 -3.01
N PRO A 50 -11.83 2.56 -3.73
CA PRO A 50 -11.89 2.66 -5.19
C PRO A 50 -11.92 1.25 -5.79
N ALA A 51 -12.80 1.00 -6.75
CA ALA A 51 -12.95 -0.29 -7.39
C ALA A 51 -13.08 -0.14 -8.91
N PHE A 52 -12.34 -0.96 -9.66
CA PHE A 52 -12.45 -1.11 -11.10
C PHE A 52 -12.16 -2.56 -11.50
N ASN A 53 -13.19 -3.31 -11.92
CA ASN A 53 -13.07 -4.71 -12.29
C ASN A 53 -12.50 -5.59 -11.17
N GLU A 54 -13.06 -5.43 -9.95
CA GLU A 54 -12.61 -6.07 -8.71
C GLU A 54 -13.58 -7.16 -8.22
N GLU A 55 -14.39 -7.77 -9.12
CA GLU A 55 -15.41 -8.75 -8.72
C GLU A 55 -14.88 -9.89 -7.86
N LYS A 56 -13.61 -10.28 -8.02
CA LYS A 56 -12.99 -11.37 -7.26
C LYS A 56 -12.50 -10.94 -5.88
N ASN A 57 -12.07 -9.69 -5.75
CA ASN A 57 -11.40 -9.16 -4.56
C ASN A 57 -12.38 -8.45 -3.63
N ILE A 58 -13.30 -7.64 -4.18
CA ILE A 58 -14.22 -6.82 -3.41
C ILE A 58 -15.01 -7.59 -2.35
N VAL A 59 -15.37 -8.85 -2.64
CA VAL A 59 -16.11 -9.73 -1.73
C VAL A 59 -15.28 -10.01 -0.45
N ARG A 60 -13.99 -10.30 -0.59
CA ARG A 60 -13.10 -10.57 0.55
C ARG A 60 -12.87 -9.32 1.38
N CYS A 61 -12.62 -8.19 0.72
CA CYS A 61 -12.45 -6.89 1.36
C CYS A 61 -13.69 -6.51 2.19
N LEU A 62 -14.88 -6.55 1.59
CA LEU A 62 -16.12 -6.18 2.27
C LEU A 62 -16.51 -7.17 3.37
N LYS A 63 -16.26 -8.47 3.18
CA LYS A 63 -16.45 -9.47 4.23
C LYS A 63 -15.56 -9.20 5.44
N ALA A 64 -14.29 -8.89 5.23
CA ALA A 64 -13.38 -8.51 6.30
C ALA A 64 -13.86 -7.24 7.02
N LEU A 65 -14.24 -6.21 6.26
CA LEU A 65 -14.74 -4.94 6.81
C LEU A 65 -16.07 -5.07 7.54
N SER A 66 -17.00 -5.92 7.06
CA SER A 66 -18.28 -6.13 7.77
C SER A 66 -18.10 -6.80 9.13
N SER A 67 -16.99 -7.48 9.34
CA SER A 67 -16.67 -8.23 10.57
C SER A 67 -15.77 -7.45 11.54
N ILE A 68 -15.39 -6.21 11.24
CA ILE A 68 -14.52 -5.44 12.14
C ILE A 68 -15.20 -5.10 13.44
N LYS A 69 -14.42 -5.02 14.50
CA LYS A 69 -14.88 -4.43 15.75
C LYS A 69 -15.03 -2.93 15.55
N LYS A 70 -16.28 -2.44 15.66
CA LYS A 70 -16.67 -1.05 15.38
C LYS A 70 -15.72 -0.07 16.09
N PRO A 71 -14.85 0.66 15.37
CA PRO A 71 -13.79 1.45 16.00
C PRO A 71 -14.29 2.75 16.61
N CYS A 72 -15.39 3.30 16.09
CA CYS A 72 -16.01 4.56 16.52
C CYS A 72 -17.51 4.58 16.23
N PRO A 73 -18.30 5.48 16.84
CA PRO A 73 -19.75 5.54 16.65
C PRO A 73 -20.20 5.84 15.22
N LYS A 74 -19.47 6.75 14.54
CA LYS A 74 -19.78 7.16 13.17
C LYS A 74 -18.73 6.53 12.22
N ILE A 75 -19.14 5.47 11.53
CA ILE A 75 -18.33 4.79 10.53
C ILE A 75 -19.17 4.54 9.27
N GLU A 76 -18.61 4.86 8.13
CA GLU A 76 -19.21 4.64 6.82
C GLU A 76 -18.19 4.04 5.85
N VAL A 77 -18.61 3.04 5.07
CA VAL A 77 -17.85 2.46 3.98
C VAL A 77 -18.43 2.92 2.65
N ILE A 78 -17.61 3.47 1.78
CA ILE A 78 -17.99 4.01 0.47
C ILE A 78 -17.21 3.27 -0.59
N VAL A 79 -17.85 2.36 -1.30
CA VAL A 79 -17.30 1.73 -2.50
C VAL A 79 -17.53 2.68 -3.66
N VAL A 80 -16.46 3.06 -4.36
CA VAL A 80 -16.53 3.98 -5.49
C VAL A 80 -16.12 3.24 -6.75
N ASP A 81 -17.10 2.93 -7.57
CA ASP A 81 -16.92 2.21 -8.82
C ASP A 81 -16.45 3.13 -9.95
N ASP A 82 -15.28 2.86 -10.53
CA ASP A 82 -14.70 3.61 -11.65
C ASP A 82 -15.15 3.04 -13.01
N LEU A 83 -16.45 2.80 -13.18
CA LEU A 83 -17.07 2.27 -14.39
C LEU A 83 -16.63 0.82 -14.70
N SER A 84 -16.74 -0.07 -13.74
CA SER A 84 -16.51 -1.51 -13.94
C SER A 84 -17.50 -2.10 -14.95
N ASP A 85 -17.02 -3.03 -15.76
CA ASP A 85 -17.79 -3.79 -16.74
C ASP A 85 -18.03 -5.26 -16.33
N ASP A 86 -17.55 -5.64 -15.12
CA ASP A 86 -17.78 -6.91 -14.46
C ASP A 86 -18.86 -6.84 -13.37
N ASN A 87 -18.94 -7.86 -12.49
CA ASN A 87 -19.92 -7.92 -11.41
C ASN A 87 -19.50 -7.15 -10.13
N THR A 88 -18.53 -6.27 -10.16
CA THR A 88 -18.02 -5.55 -8.99
C THR A 88 -19.14 -4.85 -8.21
N ILE A 89 -19.98 -4.05 -8.90
CA ILE A 89 -21.07 -3.29 -8.25
C ILE A 89 -22.08 -4.23 -7.59
N SER A 90 -22.59 -5.22 -8.33
CA SER A 90 -23.61 -6.15 -7.83
C SER A 90 -23.12 -6.93 -6.63
N ARG A 91 -21.85 -7.37 -6.66
CA ARG A 91 -21.21 -8.06 -5.52
C ARG A 91 -21.04 -7.15 -4.31
N ALA A 92 -20.67 -5.88 -4.51
CA ALA A 92 -20.58 -4.91 -3.42
C ALA A 92 -21.95 -4.62 -2.79
N GLU A 93 -22.98 -4.42 -3.59
CA GLU A 93 -24.35 -4.15 -3.15
C GLU A 93 -24.91 -5.25 -2.22
N ASN A 94 -24.54 -6.52 -2.46
CA ASN A 94 -24.99 -7.66 -1.66
C ASN A 94 -24.50 -7.59 -0.19
N PHE A 95 -23.49 -6.80 0.13
CA PHE A 95 -22.98 -6.64 1.50
C PHE A 95 -23.74 -5.58 2.33
N LYS A 96 -24.62 -4.78 1.75
CA LYS A 96 -25.32 -3.70 2.47
C LYS A 96 -26.03 -4.17 3.73
N GLU A 97 -26.70 -5.32 3.67
CA GLU A 97 -27.39 -5.87 4.84
C GLU A 97 -26.43 -6.28 5.96
N ASP A 98 -25.26 -6.84 5.63
CA ASP A 98 -24.27 -7.25 6.64
C ASP A 98 -23.66 -6.04 7.34
N PHE A 99 -23.44 -4.94 6.64
CA PHE A 99 -22.98 -3.69 7.23
C PHE A 99 -24.05 -3.06 8.13
N ILE A 100 -25.32 -3.06 7.71
CA ILE A 100 -26.46 -2.57 8.52
C ILE A 100 -26.58 -3.36 9.82
N LYS A 101 -26.48 -4.71 9.77
CA LYS A 101 -26.53 -5.59 10.96
C LYS A 101 -25.45 -5.22 11.98
N ASN A 102 -24.28 -4.76 11.52
CA ASN A 102 -23.17 -4.35 12.37
C ASN A 102 -23.16 -2.85 12.67
N SER A 103 -24.25 -2.13 12.35
CA SER A 103 -24.40 -0.67 12.55
C SER A 103 -23.25 0.14 11.89
N ILE A 104 -22.80 -0.29 10.72
CA ILE A 104 -21.83 0.39 9.87
C ILE A 104 -22.58 0.92 8.65
N GLY A 105 -22.42 2.20 8.33
CA GLY A 105 -22.97 2.76 7.09
C GLY A 105 -22.25 2.20 5.86
N MET A 106 -22.99 1.90 4.79
CA MET A 106 -22.40 1.49 3.52
C MET A 106 -23.10 2.15 2.34
N LYS A 107 -22.29 2.65 1.40
CA LYS A 107 -22.74 3.19 0.12
C LYS A 107 -21.91 2.59 -1.01
N VAL A 108 -22.58 2.34 -2.13
CA VAL A 108 -21.92 2.03 -3.41
C VAL A 108 -22.29 3.15 -4.37
N ILE A 109 -21.30 3.84 -4.90
CA ILE A 109 -21.50 4.98 -5.79
C ILE A 109 -20.66 4.83 -7.05
N SER A 110 -21.12 5.37 -8.17
CA SER A 110 -20.30 5.45 -9.37
C SER A 110 -19.43 6.71 -9.31
N ALA A 111 -18.16 6.57 -9.73
CA ALA A 111 -17.27 7.72 -9.92
C ALA A 111 -17.71 8.61 -11.09
N GLY A 112 -18.50 8.06 -12.00
CA GLY A 112 -18.89 8.73 -13.24
C GLY A 112 -17.72 8.98 -14.22
N GLN A 113 -18.01 9.65 -15.31
CA GLN A 113 -16.98 9.94 -16.32
C GLN A 113 -15.97 10.96 -15.79
N ARG A 114 -14.69 10.72 -16.11
CA ARG A 114 -13.60 11.65 -15.79
C ARG A 114 -13.71 12.90 -16.67
N PRO A 115 -13.39 14.08 -16.12
CA PRO A 115 -13.31 15.31 -16.91
C PRO A 115 -12.34 15.16 -18.08
N LYS A 116 -12.76 15.50 -19.28
CA LYS A 116 -11.96 15.36 -20.53
C LYS A 116 -10.79 16.34 -20.62
N ASP A 117 -10.87 17.44 -19.90
CA ASP A 117 -9.87 18.52 -19.85
C ASP A 117 -8.70 18.21 -18.91
N LYS A 118 -8.81 17.17 -18.11
CA LYS A 118 -7.78 16.75 -17.14
C LYS A 118 -7.47 15.26 -17.29
N ASN A 119 -6.18 14.91 -17.30
CA ASN A 119 -5.71 13.53 -17.39
C ASN A 119 -5.76 12.84 -16.02
N TRP A 120 -6.97 12.59 -15.50
CA TRP A 120 -7.14 11.87 -14.25
C TRP A 120 -6.74 10.39 -14.39
N VAL A 121 -5.98 9.90 -13.40
CA VAL A 121 -5.83 8.45 -13.17
C VAL A 121 -7.11 7.92 -12.53
N GLY A 122 -7.57 6.72 -12.93
CA GLY A 122 -8.85 6.17 -12.48
C GLY A 122 -8.98 6.06 -10.98
N LYS A 123 -8.00 5.45 -10.32
CA LYS A 123 -7.98 5.34 -8.85
C LYS A 123 -8.10 6.71 -8.16
N ASN A 124 -7.33 7.71 -8.65
CA ASN A 124 -7.37 9.06 -8.07
C ASN A 124 -8.74 9.72 -8.24
N TRP A 125 -9.39 9.50 -9.40
CA TRP A 125 -10.72 10.00 -9.67
C TRP A 125 -11.75 9.38 -8.72
N ALA A 126 -11.75 8.06 -8.59
CA ALA A 126 -12.64 7.34 -7.66
C ALA A 126 -12.43 7.79 -6.21
N CYS A 127 -11.18 7.88 -5.75
CA CYS A 127 -10.85 8.38 -4.42
C CYS A 127 -11.34 9.82 -4.21
N TYR A 128 -11.14 10.70 -5.19
CA TYR A 128 -11.61 12.09 -5.13
C TYR A 128 -13.15 12.16 -5.04
N ILE A 129 -13.85 11.41 -5.88
CA ILE A 129 -15.34 11.36 -5.83
C ILE A 129 -15.82 10.81 -4.49
N GLY A 130 -15.16 9.77 -3.98
CA GLY A 130 -15.46 9.18 -2.68
C GLY A 130 -15.31 10.15 -1.50
N THR A 131 -14.52 11.20 -1.65
CA THR A 131 -14.35 12.22 -0.59
C THR A 131 -15.30 13.40 -0.70
N LYS A 132 -16.12 13.48 -1.74
CA LYS A 132 -17.11 14.54 -1.86
C LYS A 132 -18.21 14.42 -0.80
N ASN A 133 -18.52 15.51 -0.13
CA ASN A 133 -19.57 15.60 0.87
C ASN A 133 -19.33 14.70 2.12
N ILE A 134 -18.09 14.42 2.48
CA ILE A 134 -17.73 13.72 3.70
C ILE A 134 -17.48 14.73 4.82
N ASP A 135 -18.06 14.43 5.98
CA ASP A 135 -17.91 15.20 7.24
C ASP A 135 -17.30 14.33 8.36
N SER A 136 -16.40 13.40 7.99
CA SER A 136 -15.69 12.56 8.96
C SER A 136 -14.36 13.18 9.34
N GLU A 137 -13.94 12.97 10.59
CA GLU A 137 -12.64 13.44 11.08
C GLU A 137 -11.47 12.68 10.45
N TRP A 138 -11.71 11.42 10.06
CA TRP A 138 -10.72 10.53 9.47
C TRP A 138 -11.20 9.97 8.14
N LEU A 139 -10.27 9.86 7.19
CA LEU A 139 -10.46 9.25 5.90
C LEU A 139 -9.49 8.07 5.77
N LEU A 140 -10.03 6.88 5.56
CA LEU A 140 -9.24 5.70 5.23
C LEU A 140 -9.43 5.37 3.75
N PHE A 141 -8.36 5.43 2.97
CA PHE A 141 -8.32 4.84 1.63
C PHE A 141 -7.83 3.41 1.75
N LEU A 142 -8.62 2.49 1.23
CA LEU A 142 -8.38 1.05 1.30
C LEU A 142 -8.57 0.46 -0.10
N ASP A 143 -7.58 -0.28 -0.60
CA ASP A 143 -7.71 -0.92 -1.90
C ASP A 143 -8.70 -2.11 -1.84
N ALA A 144 -9.36 -2.40 -2.95
CA ALA A 144 -10.43 -3.40 -3.02
C ALA A 144 -9.94 -4.86 -2.86
N ASP A 145 -8.63 -5.09 -2.93
CA ASP A 145 -7.97 -6.38 -2.75
C ASP A 145 -7.42 -6.61 -1.33
N VAL A 146 -7.65 -5.65 -0.43
CA VAL A 146 -7.14 -5.65 0.95
C VAL A 146 -8.12 -6.32 1.90
N GLU A 147 -7.59 -7.17 2.78
CA GLU A 147 -8.30 -7.72 3.93
C GLU A 147 -7.70 -7.18 5.22
N VAL A 148 -8.55 -6.75 6.14
CA VAL A 148 -8.14 -6.20 7.45
C VAL A 148 -8.58 -7.10 8.59
N SER A 149 -7.76 -7.18 9.66
CA SER A 149 -8.15 -7.87 10.89
C SER A 149 -9.25 -7.13 11.64
N GLU A 150 -9.96 -7.84 12.51
CA GLU A 150 -11.08 -7.30 13.30
C GLU A 150 -10.77 -5.99 14.03
N LYS A 151 -9.54 -5.83 14.53
CA LYS A 151 -9.11 -4.66 15.32
C LYS A 151 -8.21 -3.70 14.56
N CYS A 152 -7.90 -3.96 13.30
CA CYS A 152 -6.92 -3.17 12.52
C CYS A 152 -7.26 -1.68 12.53
N ILE A 153 -8.50 -1.33 12.15
CA ILE A 153 -8.92 0.08 12.03
C ILE A 153 -8.93 0.77 13.41
N PHE A 154 -9.37 0.06 14.46
CA PHE A 154 -9.30 0.59 15.82
C PHE A 154 -7.86 0.88 16.25
N ASN A 155 -6.94 -0.07 16.01
CA ASN A 155 -5.52 0.07 16.34
C ASN A 155 -4.89 1.25 15.59
N ALA A 156 -5.19 1.39 14.30
CA ALA A 156 -4.69 2.47 13.45
C ALA A 156 -5.20 3.84 13.90
N LEU A 157 -6.50 3.97 14.15
CA LEU A 157 -7.12 5.21 14.66
C LEU A 157 -6.56 5.59 16.04
N SER A 158 -6.53 4.63 16.98
CA SER A 158 -6.01 4.86 18.34
C SER A 158 -4.55 5.33 18.31
N LYS A 159 -3.71 4.70 17.48
CA LYS A 159 -2.31 5.13 17.28
C LYS A 159 -2.24 6.53 16.68
N SER A 160 -3.05 6.81 15.66
CA SER A 160 -3.03 8.10 14.96
C SER A 160 -3.49 9.25 15.86
N GLN A 161 -4.51 9.03 16.67
CA GLN A 161 -4.98 10.04 17.65
C GLN A 161 -3.95 10.27 18.75
N LYS A 162 -3.43 9.19 19.36
CA LYS A 162 -2.46 9.29 20.45
C LYS A 162 -1.21 10.05 20.05
N ASP A 163 -0.72 9.82 18.85
CA ASP A 163 0.56 10.38 18.37
C ASP A 163 0.37 11.60 17.49
N ASN A 164 -0.86 12.10 17.30
CA ASN A 164 -1.20 13.22 16.40
C ASN A 164 -0.63 13.02 14.99
N ILE A 165 -0.90 11.86 14.38
CA ILE A 165 -0.46 11.53 13.03
C ILE A 165 -1.46 12.11 12.02
N ASP A 166 -0.95 12.74 10.96
CA ASP A 166 -1.76 13.30 9.87
C ASP A 166 -2.00 12.29 8.75
N LEU A 167 -1.01 11.42 8.47
CA LEU A 167 -1.09 10.27 7.59
C LEU A 167 -0.43 9.07 8.25
N LEU A 168 -1.21 8.03 8.51
CA LEU A 168 -0.72 6.70 8.85
C LEU A 168 -0.90 5.79 7.65
N SER A 169 0.19 5.20 7.16
CA SER A 169 0.13 4.13 6.17
C SER A 169 0.66 2.83 6.75
N LEU A 170 0.05 1.72 6.36
CA LEU A 170 0.36 0.39 6.86
C LEU A 170 0.93 -0.50 5.75
N ALA A 171 2.10 -1.09 6.00
CA ALA A 171 2.67 -2.13 5.15
C ALA A 171 1.91 -3.45 5.35
N PRO A 172 1.22 -3.96 4.34
CA PRO A 172 0.47 -5.20 4.42
C PRO A 172 1.37 -6.43 4.31
N LYS A 173 0.83 -7.59 4.67
CA LYS A 173 1.32 -8.88 4.22
C LYS A 173 0.88 -9.09 2.77
N VAL A 174 1.81 -9.30 1.86
CA VAL A 174 1.50 -9.74 0.49
C VAL A 174 1.39 -11.26 0.49
N ASN A 175 0.22 -11.78 0.11
CA ASN A 175 0.03 -13.22 -0.07
C ASN A 175 0.53 -13.61 -1.46
N CYS A 176 1.56 -14.45 -1.52
CA CYS A 176 2.10 -14.93 -2.78
C CYS A 176 1.33 -16.17 -3.24
N ASN A 177 0.59 -16.05 -4.33
CA ASN A 177 -0.29 -17.10 -4.85
C ASN A 177 0.34 -17.90 -6.01
N CYS A 178 1.44 -17.41 -6.59
CA CYS A 178 2.16 -18.10 -7.66
C CYS A 178 3.68 -18.02 -7.43
N LEU A 179 4.42 -18.91 -8.11
CA LEU A 179 5.89 -18.97 -8.00
C LEU A 179 6.57 -17.65 -8.37
N ALA A 180 6.02 -16.93 -9.36
CA ALA A 180 6.56 -15.63 -9.78
C ALA A 180 6.51 -14.60 -8.65
N GLU A 181 5.42 -14.55 -7.88
CA GLU A 181 5.32 -13.68 -6.71
C GLU A 181 6.32 -14.06 -5.61
N TRP A 182 6.47 -15.37 -5.33
CA TRP A 182 7.46 -15.84 -4.35
C TRP A 182 8.90 -15.42 -4.66
N ILE A 183 9.24 -15.31 -5.96
CA ILE A 183 10.58 -14.89 -6.39
C ILE A 183 10.69 -13.36 -6.42
N VAL A 184 9.71 -12.66 -6.99
CA VAL A 184 9.82 -11.24 -7.30
C VAL A 184 9.44 -10.34 -6.11
N GLN A 185 8.41 -10.69 -5.33
CA GLN A 185 7.94 -9.83 -4.24
C GLN A 185 9.01 -9.56 -3.15
N PRO A 186 9.79 -10.52 -2.68
CA PRO A 186 10.89 -10.24 -1.75
C PRO A 186 11.90 -9.24 -2.31
N ILE A 187 12.30 -9.41 -3.58
CA ILE A 187 13.26 -8.51 -4.24
C ILE A 187 12.70 -7.08 -4.31
N MET A 188 11.45 -6.93 -4.73
CA MET A 188 10.82 -5.61 -4.83
C MET A 188 10.62 -4.97 -3.46
N THR A 189 10.25 -5.76 -2.45
CA THR A 189 10.14 -5.29 -1.06
C THR A 189 11.49 -4.80 -0.54
N SER A 190 12.57 -5.54 -0.79
CA SER A 190 13.94 -5.14 -0.42
C SER A 190 14.33 -3.81 -1.05
N LEU A 191 14.08 -3.64 -2.34
CA LEU A 191 14.34 -2.39 -3.05
C LEU A 191 13.56 -1.21 -2.48
N LEU A 192 12.28 -1.42 -2.14
CA LEU A 192 11.46 -0.38 -1.51
C LEU A 192 12.00 0.00 -0.12
N ILE A 193 12.36 -0.98 0.71
CA ILE A 193 12.90 -0.75 2.05
C ILE A 193 14.25 -0.01 1.99
N ILE A 194 15.11 -0.36 1.04
CA ILE A 194 16.41 0.31 0.83
C ILE A 194 16.21 1.72 0.28
N GLY A 195 15.30 1.90 -0.68
CA GLY A 195 15.02 3.20 -1.29
C GLY A 195 14.29 4.17 -0.37
N PHE A 196 13.44 3.65 0.52
CA PHE A 196 12.62 4.42 1.47
C PHE A 196 12.74 3.86 2.88
N PRO A 197 13.86 4.09 3.58
CA PRO A 197 14.05 3.59 4.93
C PRO A 197 12.91 4.03 5.86
N ILE A 198 12.32 3.07 6.59
CA ILE A 198 11.16 3.35 7.46
C ILE A 198 11.51 4.36 8.56
N SER A 199 12.74 4.30 9.09
CA SER A 199 13.26 5.27 10.06
C SER A 199 13.19 6.70 9.52
N ASP A 200 13.62 6.91 8.27
CA ASP A 200 13.66 8.23 7.63
C ASP A 200 12.25 8.68 7.23
N THR A 201 11.43 7.74 6.74
CA THR A 201 10.02 8.00 6.45
C THR A 201 9.29 8.51 7.69
N ASN A 202 9.54 7.93 8.85
CA ASN A 202 8.93 8.31 10.12
C ASN A 202 9.60 9.50 10.81
N ASN A 203 10.79 9.92 10.37
CA ASN A 203 11.50 11.06 10.92
C ASN A 203 10.95 12.37 10.34
N PRO A 204 10.35 13.25 11.15
CA PRO A 204 9.80 14.52 10.63
C PRO A 204 10.86 15.48 10.07
N LYS A 205 12.16 15.25 10.37
CA LYS A 205 13.28 16.05 9.86
C LYS A 205 13.83 15.55 8.52
N SER A 206 13.52 14.31 8.16
CA SER A 206 13.92 13.72 6.87
C SER A 206 12.98 14.15 5.76
N SER A 207 13.50 14.36 4.55
CA SER A 207 12.70 14.59 3.34
C SER A 207 12.14 13.29 2.75
N THR A 208 12.64 12.12 3.18
CA THR A 208 12.17 10.81 2.69
C THR A 208 10.69 10.65 3.04
N ALA A 209 9.86 10.45 2.02
CA ALA A 209 8.43 10.22 2.15
C ALA A 209 8.07 8.90 1.46
N PHE A 210 7.28 8.08 2.14
CA PHE A 210 6.74 6.85 1.58
C PHE A 210 5.41 6.50 2.23
N ALA A 211 4.48 6.02 1.46
CA ALA A 211 3.24 5.39 1.92
C ALA A 211 2.92 4.20 1.02
N ALA A 212 2.27 3.19 1.56
CA ALA A 212 1.73 2.08 0.80
C ALA A 212 0.24 2.33 0.55
N GLY A 213 -0.14 2.39 -0.72
CA GLY A 213 -1.50 2.66 -1.20
C GLY A 213 -2.59 1.77 -0.62
N PRO A 214 -2.34 0.46 -0.36
CA PRO A 214 -3.36 -0.45 0.15
C PRO A 214 -4.05 0.01 1.44
N PHE A 215 -3.37 0.75 2.32
CA PHE A 215 -3.97 1.27 3.55
C PHE A 215 -3.39 2.64 3.91
N MET A 216 -4.17 3.69 3.69
CA MET A 216 -3.77 5.07 3.97
C MET A 216 -4.84 5.77 4.83
N LEU A 217 -4.55 5.98 6.11
CA LEU A 217 -5.43 6.65 7.06
C LEU A 217 -5.00 8.11 7.25
N PHE A 218 -5.82 9.02 6.79
CA PHE A 218 -5.59 10.46 6.90
C PHE A 218 -6.48 11.10 7.97
N LYS A 219 -5.93 12.08 8.67
CA LYS A 219 -6.74 13.10 9.31
C LYS A 219 -7.40 13.97 8.22
N ALA A 220 -8.71 14.04 8.17
CA ALA A 220 -9.43 14.69 7.06
C ALA A 220 -8.97 16.13 6.80
N LYS A 221 -8.79 16.93 7.87
CA LYS A 221 -8.26 18.30 7.75
C LYS A 221 -6.90 18.35 7.04
N SER A 222 -6.02 17.41 7.31
CA SER A 222 -4.69 17.34 6.72
C SER A 222 -4.73 16.89 5.27
N TYR A 223 -5.61 15.92 4.96
CA TYR A 223 -5.87 15.48 3.59
C TYR A 223 -6.36 16.64 2.70
N PHE A 224 -7.37 17.37 3.13
CA PHE A 224 -7.88 18.51 2.35
C PHE A 224 -6.87 19.66 2.27
N LYS A 225 -6.08 19.90 3.32
CA LYS A 225 -5.01 20.91 3.33
C LYS A 225 -3.99 20.70 2.23
N ILE A 226 -3.62 19.45 1.93
CA ILE A 226 -2.64 19.14 0.86
C ILE A 226 -3.27 19.02 -0.53
N GLY A 227 -4.59 19.25 -0.65
CA GLY A 227 -5.35 19.13 -1.90
C GLY A 227 -5.80 17.71 -2.23
N GLY A 228 -5.57 16.74 -1.34
CA GLY A 228 -6.01 15.36 -1.50
C GLY A 228 -5.67 14.72 -2.86
N HIS A 229 -6.51 13.81 -3.32
CA HIS A 229 -6.35 13.17 -4.64
C HIS A 229 -6.55 14.14 -5.82
N GLU A 230 -7.27 15.25 -5.64
CA GLU A 230 -7.31 16.30 -6.68
C GLU A 230 -5.93 16.92 -6.90
N GLY A 231 -5.16 17.12 -5.83
CA GLY A 231 -3.80 17.63 -5.92
C GLY A 231 -2.78 16.66 -6.54
N THR A 232 -3.17 15.40 -6.73
CA THR A 232 -2.33 14.34 -7.34
C THR A 232 -3.03 13.66 -8.52
N PHE A 233 -4.02 14.32 -9.13
CA PHE A 233 -4.98 13.76 -10.08
C PHE A 233 -4.35 12.94 -11.23
N ASN A 234 -3.16 13.31 -11.69
CA ASN A 234 -2.43 12.69 -12.80
C ASN A 234 -1.25 11.81 -12.35
N LYS A 235 -1.09 11.58 -11.04
CA LYS A 235 -0.02 10.74 -10.53
C LYS A 235 -0.46 9.29 -10.50
N VAL A 236 0.34 8.41 -11.10
CA VAL A 236 0.06 6.97 -11.11
C VAL A 236 0.45 6.31 -9.78
N VAL A 237 1.49 6.82 -9.14
CA VAL A 237 1.93 6.43 -7.79
C VAL A 237 1.45 7.53 -6.85
N GLU A 238 0.14 7.55 -6.61
CA GLU A 238 -0.54 8.61 -5.85
C GLU A 238 -0.20 8.59 -4.38
N ASP A 239 0.04 7.42 -3.83
CA ASP A 239 0.42 7.19 -2.43
C ASP A 239 1.74 7.87 -2.09
N LEU A 240 2.77 7.70 -2.93
CA LEU A 240 4.05 8.39 -2.82
C LEU A 240 3.86 9.91 -2.92
N ALA A 241 3.11 10.38 -3.93
CA ALA A 241 2.86 11.80 -4.13
C ALA A 241 2.11 12.45 -2.96
N LEU A 242 1.13 11.76 -2.35
CA LEU A 242 0.42 12.21 -1.17
C LEU A 242 1.33 12.23 0.07
N ALA A 243 2.19 11.20 0.24
CA ALA A 243 3.18 11.16 1.31
C ALA A 243 4.17 12.33 1.23
N GLU A 244 4.66 12.64 0.02
CA GLU A 244 5.53 13.80 -0.24
C GLU A 244 4.85 15.12 0.12
N LYS A 245 3.58 15.29 -0.27
CA LYS A 245 2.80 16.49 0.09
C LYS A 245 2.59 16.63 1.60
N ILE A 246 2.31 15.53 2.30
CA ILE A 246 2.21 15.53 3.77
C ILE A 246 3.52 16.02 4.38
N LYS A 247 4.65 15.43 4.02
CA LYS A 247 5.96 15.84 4.54
C LYS A 247 6.33 17.26 4.14
N GLY A 248 6.13 17.63 2.88
CA GLY A 248 6.40 18.99 2.37
C GLY A 248 5.56 20.06 3.09
N SER A 249 4.37 19.70 3.57
CA SER A 249 3.51 20.58 4.37
C SER A 249 3.85 20.57 5.87
N LYS A 250 4.95 19.92 6.29
CA LYS A 250 5.38 19.74 7.69
C LYS A 250 4.32 19.04 8.55
N LEU A 251 3.52 18.18 7.94
CA LEU A 251 2.55 17.32 8.60
C LEU A 251 3.22 15.99 8.98
N LYS A 252 2.64 15.29 9.96
CA LYS A 252 3.23 14.07 10.51
C LYS A 252 2.81 12.85 9.70
N LEU A 253 3.80 12.22 9.06
CA LEU A 253 3.69 10.94 8.37
C LEU A 253 4.21 9.84 9.28
N ASN A 254 3.48 8.73 9.38
CA ASN A 254 3.99 7.49 9.96
C ASN A 254 3.69 6.31 9.02
N PHE A 255 4.72 5.47 8.84
CA PHE A 255 4.64 4.20 8.13
C PHE A 255 4.94 3.06 9.09
N LEU A 256 4.03 2.11 9.24
CA LEU A 256 4.13 1.00 10.17
C LEU A 256 3.97 -0.35 9.45
N ILE A 257 4.66 -1.37 9.94
CA ILE A 257 4.45 -2.74 9.48
C ILE A 257 3.19 -3.31 10.15
N ALA A 258 2.28 -3.88 9.36
CA ALA A 258 1.00 -4.40 9.83
C ALA A 258 0.66 -5.78 9.23
N ILE A 259 1.65 -6.63 9.03
CA ILE A 259 1.52 -7.95 8.38
C ILE A 259 0.59 -8.93 9.11
N LYS A 260 0.23 -8.65 10.37
CA LYS A 260 -0.76 -9.43 11.14
C LYS A 260 -2.18 -8.88 11.02
N ASP A 261 -2.30 -7.63 10.58
CA ASP A 261 -3.55 -6.88 10.59
C ASP A 261 -4.06 -6.53 9.20
N VAL A 262 -3.16 -6.47 8.21
CA VAL A 262 -3.48 -6.12 6.82
C VAL A 262 -2.84 -7.16 5.91
N SER A 263 -3.62 -7.72 5.01
CA SER A 263 -3.12 -8.61 3.95
C SER A 263 -3.77 -8.29 2.61
N LEU A 264 -3.08 -8.60 1.52
CA LEU A 264 -3.59 -8.42 0.17
C LEU A 264 -3.10 -9.53 -0.78
N ASN A 265 -3.83 -9.68 -1.90
CA ASN A 265 -3.44 -10.55 -2.99
C ASN A 265 -3.19 -9.68 -4.23
N MET A 266 -1.93 -9.43 -4.53
CA MET A 266 -1.54 -8.42 -5.51
C MET A 266 -1.72 -8.88 -6.95
N TYR A 267 -1.19 -10.08 -7.27
CA TYR A 267 -1.14 -10.59 -8.64
C TYR A 267 -1.64 -12.03 -8.70
N SER A 268 -2.23 -12.41 -9.83
CA SER A 268 -2.69 -13.77 -10.07
C SER A 268 -1.68 -14.61 -10.88
N ASP A 269 -0.82 -13.95 -11.64
CA ASP A 269 0.09 -14.57 -12.59
C ASP A 269 1.29 -13.68 -12.93
N LEU A 270 2.24 -14.24 -13.70
CA LEU A 270 3.47 -13.54 -14.10
C LEU A 270 3.18 -12.29 -14.97
N SER A 271 2.16 -12.33 -15.83
CA SER A 271 1.86 -11.21 -16.74
C SER A 271 1.41 -9.98 -15.97
N SER A 272 0.44 -10.17 -15.06
CA SER A 272 -0.07 -9.10 -14.19
C SER A 272 1.00 -8.54 -13.26
N LEU A 273 1.92 -9.42 -12.78
CA LEU A 273 3.04 -9.02 -11.95
C LEU A 273 4.05 -8.14 -12.72
N ILE A 274 4.42 -8.54 -13.95
CA ILE A 274 5.33 -7.76 -14.80
C ILE A 274 4.72 -6.39 -15.13
N GLU A 275 3.44 -6.36 -15.52
CA GLU A 275 2.74 -5.12 -15.84
C GLU A 275 2.70 -4.17 -14.62
N GLY A 276 2.27 -4.66 -13.46
CA GLY A 276 2.14 -3.86 -12.26
C GLY A 276 3.48 -3.31 -11.76
N TRP A 277 4.52 -4.14 -11.65
CA TRP A 277 5.83 -3.68 -11.19
C TRP A 277 6.55 -2.81 -12.21
N SER A 278 6.47 -3.10 -13.51
CA SER A 278 7.08 -2.25 -14.54
C SER A 278 6.53 -0.82 -14.49
N LYS A 279 5.22 -0.69 -14.31
CA LYS A 279 4.54 0.59 -14.18
C LYS A 279 4.94 1.32 -12.88
N ASN A 280 4.85 0.63 -11.75
CA ASN A 280 5.05 1.24 -10.43
C ASN A 280 6.52 1.58 -10.18
N TRP A 281 7.44 0.69 -10.57
CA TRP A 281 8.87 0.90 -10.35
C TRP A 281 9.41 2.14 -11.06
N PHE A 282 9.22 2.22 -12.38
CA PHE A 282 9.78 3.31 -13.17
C PHE A 282 9.21 4.69 -12.79
N LEU A 283 7.92 4.71 -12.42
CA LEU A 283 7.26 5.93 -11.97
C LEU A 283 7.64 6.28 -10.51
N GLY A 284 7.81 5.29 -9.66
CA GLY A 284 8.22 5.47 -8.26
C GLY A 284 9.63 6.04 -8.10
N VAL A 285 10.52 5.84 -9.09
CA VAL A 285 11.85 6.47 -9.12
C VAL A 285 11.89 7.75 -9.96
N ASP A 286 10.75 8.44 -10.13
CA ASP A 286 10.62 9.69 -10.90
C ASP A 286 11.12 9.60 -12.35
N LYS A 287 10.97 8.44 -12.99
CA LYS A 287 11.50 8.15 -14.33
C LYS A 287 13.03 8.34 -14.44
N ASN A 288 13.73 8.26 -13.32
CA ASN A 288 15.17 8.45 -13.28
C ASN A 288 15.89 7.18 -13.76
N ILE A 289 16.44 7.22 -14.98
CA ILE A 289 17.11 6.10 -15.63
C ILE A 289 18.33 5.63 -14.81
N PHE A 290 19.08 6.55 -14.19
CA PHE A 290 20.26 6.17 -13.38
C PHE A 290 19.86 5.40 -12.13
N LYS A 291 18.80 5.83 -11.41
CA LYS A 291 18.28 5.09 -10.26
C LYS A 291 17.74 3.72 -10.67
N SER A 292 16.99 3.64 -11.77
CA SER A 292 16.49 2.37 -12.30
C SER A 292 17.63 1.43 -12.70
N LEU A 293 18.65 1.94 -13.39
CA LEU A 293 19.81 1.15 -13.81
C LEU A 293 20.63 0.66 -12.59
N SER A 294 20.86 1.52 -11.61
CA SER A 294 21.57 1.14 -10.37
C SER A 294 20.87 0.02 -9.62
N ALA A 295 19.55 0.11 -9.50
CA ALA A 295 18.75 -0.94 -8.87
C ALA A 295 18.76 -2.24 -9.69
N SER A 296 18.69 -2.15 -11.04
CA SER A 296 18.79 -3.33 -11.90
C SER A 296 20.15 -4.02 -11.78
N ILE A 297 21.24 -3.25 -11.71
CA ILE A 297 22.60 -3.79 -11.49
C ILE A 297 22.68 -4.45 -10.11
N PHE A 298 22.13 -3.81 -9.07
CA PHE A 298 22.08 -4.39 -7.73
C PHE A 298 21.36 -5.74 -7.73
N VAL A 299 20.15 -5.81 -8.31
CA VAL A 299 19.39 -7.07 -8.43
C VAL A 299 20.14 -8.12 -9.24
N LEU A 300 20.79 -7.74 -10.34
CA LEU A 300 21.57 -8.66 -11.15
C LEU A 300 22.71 -9.28 -10.33
N ILE A 301 23.48 -8.47 -9.62
CA ILE A 301 24.63 -8.95 -8.84
C ILE A 301 24.17 -9.79 -7.63
N SER A 302 23.16 -9.36 -6.90
CA SER A 302 22.73 -10.00 -5.65
C SER A 302 21.81 -11.20 -5.86
N ASN A 303 20.94 -11.18 -6.87
CA ASN A 303 19.90 -12.18 -7.02
C ASN A 303 19.98 -13.03 -8.30
N THR A 304 20.71 -12.62 -9.33
CA THR A 304 20.77 -13.36 -10.61
C THR A 304 22.12 -14.07 -10.78
N ILE A 305 23.22 -13.36 -10.60
CA ILE A 305 24.58 -13.92 -10.80
C ILE A 305 24.85 -15.16 -9.94
N PRO A 306 24.46 -15.24 -8.65
CA PRO A 306 24.69 -16.42 -7.83
C PRO A 306 24.11 -17.69 -8.43
N TRP A 307 22.89 -17.61 -8.95
CA TRP A 307 22.22 -18.75 -9.59
C TRP A 307 22.90 -19.18 -10.88
N LEU A 308 23.32 -18.22 -11.71
CA LEU A 308 24.06 -18.51 -12.93
C LEU A 308 25.40 -19.21 -12.63
N ILE A 309 26.09 -18.82 -11.57
CA ILE A 309 27.34 -19.46 -11.14
C ILE A 309 27.07 -20.89 -10.64
N ILE A 310 26.03 -21.10 -9.83
CA ILE A 310 25.64 -22.44 -9.35
C ILE A 310 25.33 -23.35 -10.55
N ILE A 311 24.48 -22.90 -11.47
CA ILE A 311 24.12 -23.65 -12.69
C ILE A 311 25.38 -23.98 -13.49
N PHE A 312 26.27 -23.01 -13.73
CA PHE A 312 27.50 -23.22 -14.45
C PHE A 312 28.42 -24.25 -13.78
N CYS A 313 28.59 -24.15 -12.46
CA CYS A 313 29.42 -25.12 -11.71
C CYS A 313 28.81 -26.52 -11.72
N THR A 314 27.48 -26.67 -11.70
CA THR A 314 26.83 -27.99 -11.72
C THR A 314 26.77 -28.62 -13.12
N THR A 315 26.85 -27.84 -14.19
CA THR A 315 26.80 -28.34 -15.57
C THR A 315 28.18 -28.56 -16.18
N CYS A 316 29.22 -27.91 -15.64
CA CYS A 316 30.59 -28.01 -16.15
C CYS A 316 31.53 -28.89 -15.31
N TYR A 317 30.99 -29.49 -14.25
CA TYR A 317 31.62 -30.51 -13.41
C TYR A 317 30.74 -31.76 -13.33
#